data_ac384c25f0f46ee192bd77f5bed4ce7a
#
_entry.id   ac384c25f0f46ee192bd77f5bed4ce7a
#
_cell.length_a   1.000
_cell.length_b   1.000
_cell.length_c   1.000
_cell.angle_alpha   90.00
_cell.angle_beta   90.00
_cell.angle_gamma   90.00
#
_symmetry.space_group_name_H-M   'P 1'
#
loop_
_entity.id
_entity.type
_entity.pdbx_description
1 polymer ?
#
loop_
_entity_poly.entity_id
_entity_poly.type
_entity_poly.pdbx_seq_one_letter_code
_entity_poly.pdbx_strand_id
1 'polypeptide(L)'
;MMYFIALIMILIGWMFTYTGRICSDKEKDINSLALDGTNAIETEGFLKVLEIRSTRYSFECDCEISFKSESGRNLRYNKTFFGLDSSASFLRKCERRGEVPVTIIYDKSSSARFYIEELNPQGINSNGKKGFCLLGSMFILLGLFIIAATMHIIPFMHL
;
A
#
# COMPACT_ATOMS: atom_id res chain seq x y z
N MET A 1 4.20 -36.48 -6.46
CA MET A 1 3.07 -35.56 -6.68
C MET A 1 2.79 -34.67 -5.46
N MET A 2 2.67 -35.23 -4.25
CA MET A 2 2.40 -34.47 -3.00
C MET A 2 3.45 -33.41 -2.67
N TYR A 3 4.76 -33.72 -2.82
CA TYR A 3 5.83 -32.74 -2.60
C TYR A 3 5.76 -31.53 -3.55
N PHE A 4 5.31 -31.75 -4.78
CA PHE A 4 5.15 -30.66 -5.75
C PHE A 4 4.03 -29.70 -5.32
N ILE A 5 2.93 -30.24 -4.82
CA ILE A 5 1.81 -29.44 -4.28
C ILE A 5 2.28 -28.64 -3.05
N ALA A 6 3.02 -29.28 -2.15
CA ALA A 6 3.55 -28.61 -0.95
C ALA A 6 4.51 -27.46 -1.33
N LEU A 7 5.38 -27.65 -2.32
CA LEU A 7 6.30 -26.63 -2.81
C LEU A 7 5.55 -25.43 -3.40
N ILE A 8 4.51 -25.67 -4.20
CA ILE A 8 3.65 -24.60 -4.75
C ILE A 8 2.99 -23.80 -3.63
N MET A 9 2.47 -24.47 -2.61
CA MET A 9 1.84 -23.82 -1.46
C MET A 9 2.82 -22.91 -0.71
N ILE A 10 4.03 -23.39 -0.48
CA ILE A 10 5.10 -22.61 0.17
C ILE A 10 5.47 -21.37 -0.68
N LEU A 11 5.60 -21.53 -2.00
CA LEU A 11 5.91 -20.43 -2.91
C LEU A 11 4.80 -19.36 -2.91
N ILE A 12 3.54 -19.78 -2.97
CA ILE A 12 2.40 -18.88 -2.89
C ILE A 12 2.40 -18.15 -1.53
N GLY A 13 2.60 -18.86 -0.44
CA GLY A 13 2.68 -18.28 0.89
C GLY A 13 3.82 -17.27 1.03
N TRP A 14 4.98 -17.57 0.46
CA TRP A 14 6.11 -16.66 0.42
C TRP A 14 5.79 -15.38 -0.39
N MET A 15 5.15 -15.51 -1.54
CA MET A 15 4.73 -14.39 -2.37
C MET A 15 3.76 -13.46 -1.62
N PHE A 16 2.77 -14.00 -0.90
CA PHE A 16 1.85 -13.21 -0.08
C PHE A 16 2.55 -12.48 1.06
N THR A 17 3.45 -13.16 1.78
CA THR A 17 4.23 -12.51 2.86
C THR A 17 5.16 -11.43 2.34
N TYR A 18 5.78 -11.63 1.18
CA TYR A 18 6.64 -10.65 0.52
C TYR A 18 5.85 -9.40 0.13
N THR A 19 4.69 -9.58 -0.51
CA THR A 19 3.77 -8.48 -0.87
C THR A 19 3.32 -7.71 0.38
N GLY A 20 2.97 -8.41 1.46
CA GLY A 20 2.61 -7.80 2.73
C GLY A 20 3.75 -6.96 3.34
N ARG A 21 5.01 -7.37 3.18
CA ARG A 21 6.18 -6.59 3.62
C ARG A 21 6.37 -5.32 2.81
N ILE A 22 6.30 -5.39 1.48
CA ILE A 22 6.43 -4.21 0.62
C ILE A 22 5.36 -3.16 0.94
N CYS A 23 4.11 -3.60 1.12
CA CYS A 23 3.03 -2.71 1.54
C CYS A 23 3.32 -2.08 2.93
N SER A 24 3.89 -2.87 3.85
CA SER A 24 4.30 -2.40 5.17
C SER A 24 5.37 -1.31 5.14
N ASP A 25 6.38 -1.47 4.30
CA ASP A 25 7.49 -0.53 4.28
C ASP A 25 7.06 0.82 3.69
N LYS A 26 6.19 0.81 2.67
CA LYS A 26 5.57 2.02 2.15
C LYS A 26 4.67 2.71 3.17
N GLU A 27 3.92 1.94 3.95
CA GLU A 27 3.05 2.46 5.01
C GLU A 27 3.87 3.07 6.16
N LYS A 28 4.96 2.42 6.57
CA LYS A 28 5.87 2.96 7.58
C LYS A 28 6.51 4.27 7.13
N ASP A 29 6.85 4.38 5.86
CA ASP A 29 7.47 5.56 5.29
C ASP A 29 6.53 6.77 5.34
N ILE A 30 5.25 6.57 5.04
CA ILE A 30 4.20 7.60 5.14
C ILE A 30 3.88 7.90 6.61
N ASN A 31 3.72 6.86 7.44
CA ASN A 31 3.42 7.03 8.86
C ASN A 31 4.59 7.65 9.65
N SER A 32 5.85 7.42 9.25
CA SER A 32 6.99 8.08 9.86
C SER A 32 6.98 9.59 9.59
N LEU A 33 6.53 10.02 8.42
CA LEU A 33 6.31 11.43 8.11
C LEU A 33 5.21 12.04 8.99
N ALA A 34 4.13 11.30 9.25
CA ALA A 34 3.03 11.76 10.09
C ALA A 34 3.37 11.78 11.59
N LEU A 35 4.27 10.89 12.04
CA LEU A 35 4.65 10.73 13.44
C LEU A 35 5.92 11.50 13.81
N ASP A 36 6.85 11.70 12.88
CA ASP A 36 8.10 12.46 13.07
C ASP A 36 7.83 13.96 12.93
N GLY A 37 7.12 14.53 13.90
CA GLY A 37 6.79 15.95 13.95
C GLY A 37 7.97 16.94 13.91
N THR A 38 9.22 16.45 13.90
CA THR A 38 10.43 17.27 13.82
C THR A 38 10.85 17.64 12.40
N ASN A 39 10.53 16.81 11.41
CA ASN A 39 10.93 17.01 10.00
C ASN A 39 9.75 17.16 9.05
N ALA A 40 8.53 17.00 9.53
CA ALA A 40 7.32 17.16 8.72
C ALA A 40 6.87 18.62 8.70
N ILE A 41 6.61 19.15 7.53
CA ILE A 41 6.09 20.49 7.31
C ILE A 41 4.70 20.35 6.71
N GLU A 42 3.75 20.99 7.35
CA GLU A 42 2.38 21.11 6.87
C GLU A 42 2.24 22.38 6.01
N THR A 43 1.60 22.27 4.86
CA THR A 43 1.35 23.38 3.95
C THR A 43 0.05 23.17 3.19
N GLU A 44 -0.57 24.27 2.80
CA GLU A 44 -1.69 24.21 1.87
C GLU A 44 -1.18 24.00 0.45
N GLY A 45 -1.88 23.16 -0.31
CA GLY A 45 -1.62 22.92 -1.70
C GLY A 45 -2.89 22.70 -2.48
N PHE A 46 -2.73 22.39 -3.76
CA PHE A 46 -3.85 22.14 -4.66
C PHE A 46 -3.69 20.77 -5.30
N LEU A 47 -4.79 20.04 -5.35
CA LEU A 47 -4.93 18.77 -6.03
C LEU A 47 -5.80 18.94 -7.26
N LYS A 48 -5.27 18.55 -8.41
CA LYS A 48 -6.00 18.50 -9.67
C LYS A 48 -6.00 17.08 -10.20
N VAL A 49 -7.19 16.54 -10.40
CA VAL A 49 -7.35 15.22 -11.03
C VAL A 49 -7.17 15.37 -12.53
N LEU A 50 -6.28 14.59 -13.10
CA LEU A 50 -5.98 14.57 -14.54
C LEU A 50 -6.79 13.48 -15.24
N GLU A 51 -6.78 12.26 -14.70
CA GLU A 51 -7.47 11.12 -15.27
C GLU A 51 -7.89 10.13 -14.17
N ILE A 52 -9.11 9.61 -14.29
CA ILE A 52 -9.59 8.50 -13.45
C ILE A 52 -9.80 7.27 -14.33
N ARG A 53 -9.08 6.19 -14.00
CA ARG A 53 -9.25 4.86 -14.59
C ARG A 53 -9.86 3.95 -13.55
N SER A 54 -11.13 3.60 -13.76
CA SER A 54 -11.86 2.70 -12.85
C SER A 54 -12.23 1.43 -13.59
N THR A 55 -11.77 0.30 -13.07
CA THR A 55 -12.20 -1.03 -13.51
C THR A 55 -13.03 -1.68 -12.40
N ARG A 56 -13.58 -2.86 -12.65
CA ARG A 56 -14.36 -3.61 -11.65
C ARG A 56 -13.53 -3.98 -10.40
N TYR A 57 -12.19 -3.99 -10.51
CA TYR A 57 -11.28 -4.48 -9.47
C TYR A 57 -10.20 -3.49 -9.06
N SER A 58 -10.06 -2.36 -9.76
CA SER A 58 -9.05 -1.37 -9.48
C SER A 58 -9.57 0.04 -9.73
N PHE A 59 -9.10 0.96 -8.91
CA PHE A 59 -9.28 2.38 -9.07
C PHE A 59 -7.90 3.02 -9.12
N GLU A 60 -7.62 3.70 -10.23
CA GLU A 60 -6.39 4.46 -10.45
C GLU A 60 -6.77 5.90 -10.75
N CYS A 61 -6.06 6.85 -10.15
CA CYS A 61 -6.29 8.25 -10.38
C CYS A 61 -4.95 8.98 -10.53
N ASP A 62 -4.75 9.55 -11.71
CA ASP A 62 -3.60 10.40 -11.97
C ASP A 62 -3.91 11.82 -11.55
N CYS A 63 -3.10 12.37 -10.66
CA CYS A 63 -3.28 13.69 -10.08
C CYS A 63 -2.03 14.53 -10.23
N GLU A 64 -2.24 15.81 -10.49
CA GLU A 64 -1.24 16.84 -10.35
C GLU A 64 -1.41 17.51 -8.98
N ILE A 65 -0.32 17.63 -8.24
CA ILE A 65 -0.29 18.21 -6.90
C ILE A 65 0.67 19.38 -6.93
N SER A 66 0.20 20.53 -6.51
CA SER A 66 1.00 21.75 -6.45
C SER A 66 0.95 22.36 -5.06
N PHE A 67 2.10 22.72 -4.51
CA PHE A 67 2.20 23.38 -3.22
C PHE A 67 3.44 24.26 -3.13
N LYS A 68 3.48 25.13 -2.14
CA LYS A 68 4.60 26.01 -1.89
C LYS A 68 5.44 25.47 -0.75
N SER A 69 6.75 25.29 -1.01
CA SER A 69 7.69 24.89 0.04
C SER A 69 7.93 26.02 1.04
N GLU A 70 8.48 25.68 2.21
CA GLU A 70 8.91 26.64 3.24
C GLU A 70 9.87 27.70 2.65
N SER A 71 10.70 27.32 1.68
CA SER A 71 11.61 28.24 0.97
C SER A 71 10.93 29.15 -0.06
N GLY A 72 9.58 29.09 -0.18
CA GLY A 72 8.80 29.89 -1.11
C GLY A 72 8.78 29.38 -2.55
N ARG A 73 9.38 28.23 -2.86
CA ARG A 73 9.38 27.62 -4.21
C ARG A 73 8.04 26.94 -4.48
N ASN A 74 7.46 27.18 -5.64
CA ASN A 74 6.32 26.44 -6.11
C ASN A 74 6.80 25.05 -6.61
N LEU A 75 6.28 24.00 -6.02
CA LEU A 75 6.56 22.62 -6.37
C LEU A 75 5.33 22.02 -7.05
N ARG A 76 5.57 21.14 -8.03
CA ARG A 76 4.54 20.46 -8.78
C ARG A 76 4.93 19.03 -9.00
N TYR A 77 4.05 18.09 -8.64
CA TYR A 77 4.28 16.66 -8.74
C TYR A 77 3.09 15.97 -9.40
N ASN A 78 3.38 15.01 -10.26
CA ASN A 78 2.38 14.08 -10.77
C ASN A 78 2.46 12.79 -9.98
N LYS A 79 1.34 12.33 -9.44
CA LYS A 79 1.24 11.11 -8.64
C LYS A 79 0.01 10.32 -9.01
N THR A 80 0.18 9.00 -9.17
CA THR A 80 -0.93 8.07 -9.36
C THR A 80 -1.34 7.51 -8.01
N PHE A 81 -2.60 7.65 -7.68
CA PHE A 81 -3.20 7.06 -6.49
C PHE A 81 -3.96 5.80 -6.85
N PHE A 82 -3.70 4.75 -6.06
CA PHE A 82 -4.41 3.49 -6.15
C PHE A 82 -5.28 3.37 -4.91
N GLY A 83 -6.58 3.21 -5.05
CA GLY A 83 -7.42 3.28 -3.87
C GLY A 83 -8.62 2.36 -3.83
N LEU A 84 -8.98 2.03 -2.61
CA LEU A 84 -10.25 1.45 -2.23
C LEU A 84 -11.26 2.58 -1.90
N ASP A 85 -12.53 2.27 -1.96
CA ASP A 85 -13.72 3.13 -2.01
C ASP A 85 -13.73 4.50 -1.30
N SER A 86 -13.06 4.70 -0.17
CA SER A 86 -13.10 5.99 0.55
C SER A 86 -12.34 7.11 -0.18
N SER A 87 -11.12 6.81 -0.65
CA SER A 87 -10.30 7.75 -1.42
C SER A 87 -10.90 8.02 -2.79
N ALA A 88 -11.52 7.01 -3.41
CA ALA A 88 -12.19 7.12 -4.70
C ALA A 88 -13.33 8.14 -4.68
N SER A 89 -14.11 8.19 -3.60
CA SER A 89 -15.22 9.14 -3.46
C SER A 89 -14.73 10.59 -3.41
N PHE A 90 -13.63 10.85 -2.71
CA PHE A 90 -13.02 12.16 -2.63
C PHE A 90 -12.43 12.58 -3.98
N LEU A 91 -11.65 11.71 -4.63
CA LEU A 91 -11.03 11.99 -5.92
C LEU A 91 -12.04 12.25 -7.03
N ARG A 92 -13.18 11.54 -7.05
CA ARG A 92 -14.29 11.81 -7.98
C ARG A 92 -14.95 13.17 -7.73
N LYS A 93 -14.99 13.65 -6.47
CA LYS A 93 -15.45 15.01 -6.17
C LYS A 93 -14.46 16.06 -6.66
N CYS A 94 -13.15 15.78 -6.52
CA CYS A 94 -12.09 16.65 -7.01
C CYS A 94 -12.12 16.78 -8.53
N GLU A 95 -12.31 15.66 -9.27
CA GLU A 95 -12.46 15.65 -10.73
C GLU A 95 -13.51 16.65 -11.22
N ARG A 96 -14.66 16.70 -10.53
CA ARG A 96 -15.77 17.60 -10.91
C ARG A 96 -15.51 19.05 -10.56
N ARG A 97 -14.67 19.33 -9.57
CA ARG A 97 -14.36 20.68 -9.08
C ARG A 97 -13.13 21.30 -9.74
N GLY A 98 -12.35 20.50 -10.44
CA GLY A 98 -11.07 20.92 -11.01
C GLY A 98 -9.97 20.96 -9.96
N GLU A 99 -9.46 22.14 -9.65
CA GLU A 99 -8.41 22.32 -8.64
C GLU A 99 -9.05 22.46 -7.25
N VAL A 100 -8.64 21.62 -6.30
CA VAL A 100 -9.20 21.57 -4.94
C VAL A 100 -8.09 21.83 -3.93
N PRO A 101 -8.28 22.72 -2.95
CA PRO A 101 -7.33 22.93 -1.88
C PRO A 101 -7.24 21.67 -1.00
N VAL A 102 -6.02 21.29 -0.62
CA VAL A 102 -5.70 20.12 0.21
C VAL A 102 -4.56 20.44 1.16
N THR A 103 -4.54 19.73 2.28
CA THR A 103 -3.45 19.78 3.25
C THR A 103 -2.36 18.81 2.86
N ILE A 104 -1.15 19.33 2.65
CA ILE A 104 0.01 18.53 2.25
C ILE A 104 1.02 18.52 3.39
N ILE A 105 1.44 17.33 3.78
CA ILE A 105 2.49 17.14 4.77
C ILE A 105 3.70 16.53 4.07
N TYR A 106 4.81 17.25 4.04
CA TYR A 106 6.02 16.83 3.33
C TYR A 106 7.26 16.86 4.23
N ASP A 107 8.26 16.07 3.83
CA ASP A 107 9.54 15.98 4.52
C ASP A 107 10.41 17.20 4.17
N LYS A 108 10.91 17.91 5.20
CA LYS A 108 11.81 19.06 5.06
C LYS A 108 13.08 18.71 4.27
N SER A 109 13.57 17.48 4.40
CA SER A 109 14.77 17.00 3.72
C SER A 109 14.49 16.63 2.24
N SER A 110 13.26 16.25 1.91
CA SER A 110 12.86 15.83 0.56
C SER A 110 11.40 16.15 0.27
N SER A 111 11.15 17.27 -0.38
CA SER A 111 9.79 17.69 -0.75
C SER A 111 9.06 16.74 -1.72
N ALA A 112 9.79 15.81 -2.34
CA ALA A 112 9.17 14.75 -3.15
C ALA A 112 8.49 13.67 -2.29
N ARG A 113 8.83 13.60 -1.00
CA ARG A 113 8.24 12.71 -0.01
C ARG A 113 7.16 13.46 0.73
N PHE A 114 5.92 13.27 0.31
CA PHE A 114 4.75 13.93 0.88
C PHE A 114 3.54 13.03 0.87
N TYR A 115 2.55 13.35 1.71
CA TYR A 115 1.21 12.79 1.65
C TYR A 115 0.15 13.88 1.75
N ILE A 116 -1.06 13.56 1.37
CA ILE A 116 -2.22 14.43 1.38
C ILE A 116 -3.15 13.92 2.49
N GLU A 117 -3.44 14.78 3.46
CA GLU A 117 -4.21 14.41 4.65
C GLU A 117 -5.61 13.91 4.29
N GLU A 118 -6.29 14.55 3.36
CA GLU A 118 -7.64 14.21 2.92
C GLU A 118 -7.72 12.86 2.19
N LEU A 119 -6.60 12.39 1.62
CA LEU A 119 -6.53 11.07 0.97
C LEU A 119 -6.14 9.95 1.92
N ASN A 120 -5.62 10.29 3.09
CA ASN A 120 -5.19 9.32 4.08
C ASN A 120 -5.74 9.63 5.49
N PRO A 121 -7.08 9.70 5.65
CA PRO A 121 -7.70 10.17 6.89
C PRO A 121 -7.42 9.29 8.12
N GLN A 122 -6.82 8.11 8.00
CA GLN A 122 -6.51 7.24 9.15
C GLN A 122 -5.40 6.22 8.90
N GLY A 123 -4.39 6.55 8.11
CA GLY A 123 -3.35 5.58 7.75
C GLY A 123 -3.88 4.51 6.79
N ILE A 124 -3.06 4.11 5.85
CA ILE A 124 -3.36 3.00 4.94
C ILE A 124 -3.78 1.81 5.79
N ASN A 125 -4.93 1.28 5.52
CA ASN A 125 -5.62 0.25 6.29
C ASN A 125 -4.67 -0.89 6.70
N SER A 126 -4.20 -0.89 7.94
CA SER A 126 -3.28 -1.92 8.49
C SER A 126 -3.87 -3.34 8.41
N ASN A 127 -5.19 -3.43 8.17
CA ASN A 127 -5.92 -4.68 8.04
C ASN A 127 -5.54 -5.46 6.76
N GLY A 128 -5.28 -4.78 5.64
CA GLY A 128 -4.86 -5.45 4.40
C GLY A 128 -3.51 -6.15 4.57
N LYS A 129 -2.55 -5.49 5.22
CA LYS A 129 -1.23 -6.06 5.53
C LYS A 129 -1.33 -7.29 6.44
N LYS A 130 -2.09 -7.17 7.54
CA LYS A 130 -2.28 -8.29 8.47
C LYS A 130 -2.93 -9.48 7.76
N GLY A 131 -3.90 -9.22 6.86
CA GLY A 131 -4.53 -10.24 6.04
C GLY A 131 -3.55 -10.95 5.11
N PHE A 132 -2.70 -10.22 4.37
CA PHE A 132 -1.69 -10.83 3.49
C PHE A 132 -0.65 -11.64 4.26
N CYS A 133 -0.13 -11.14 5.36
CA CYS A 133 0.81 -11.88 6.19
C CYS A 133 0.19 -13.12 6.82
N LEU A 134 -1.05 -13.05 7.27
CA LEU A 134 -1.78 -14.16 7.88
C LEU A 134 -2.08 -15.25 6.84
N LEU A 135 -2.60 -14.87 5.67
CA LEU A 135 -2.81 -15.78 4.55
C LEU A 135 -1.51 -16.46 4.11
N GLY A 136 -0.45 -15.69 3.94
CA GLY A 136 0.86 -16.23 3.56
C GLY A 136 1.39 -17.24 4.58
N SER A 137 1.30 -16.95 5.87
CA SER A 137 1.73 -17.88 6.92
C SER A 137 0.89 -19.15 6.96
N MET A 138 -0.42 -19.07 6.73
CA MET A 138 -1.29 -20.24 6.62
C MET A 138 -0.88 -21.17 5.47
N PHE A 139 -0.59 -20.61 4.28
CA PHE A 139 -0.13 -21.41 3.13
C PHE A 139 1.20 -22.08 3.38
N ILE A 140 2.16 -21.38 4.02
CA ILE A 140 3.44 -21.96 4.39
C ILE A 140 3.27 -23.11 5.38
N LEU A 141 2.48 -22.91 6.44
CA LEU A 141 2.20 -23.96 7.44
C LEU A 141 1.53 -25.18 6.83
N LEU A 142 0.57 -24.98 5.93
CA LEU A 142 -0.12 -26.05 5.24
C LEU A 142 0.86 -26.87 4.34
N GLY A 143 1.74 -26.17 3.60
CA GLY A 143 2.77 -26.82 2.81
C GLY A 143 3.75 -27.64 3.65
N LEU A 144 4.19 -27.10 4.78
CA LEU A 144 5.05 -27.83 5.73
C LEU A 144 4.35 -29.03 6.35
N PHE A 145 3.06 -28.90 6.66
CA PHE A 145 2.25 -30.01 7.19
C PHE A 145 2.12 -31.15 6.17
N ILE A 146 1.90 -30.84 4.88
CA ILE A 146 1.85 -31.84 3.81
C ILE A 146 3.19 -32.58 3.70
N ILE A 147 4.33 -31.87 3.79
CA ILE A 147 5.65 -32.52 3.77
C ILE A 147 5.82 -33.44 4.97
N ALA A 148 5.51 -32.99 6.18
CA ALA A 148 5.62 -33.79 7.38
C ALA A 148 4.73 -35.04 7.33
N ALA A 149 3.48 -34.90 6.87
CA ALA A 149 2.54 -36.01 6.71
C ALA A 149 3.04 -37.04 5.69
N THR A 150 3.62 -36.59 4.56
CA THR A 150 4.19 -37.51 3.56
C THR A 150 5.44 -38.20 4.04
N MET A 151 6.27 -37.58 4.86
CA MET A 151 7.43 -38.21 5.49
C MET A 151 7.06 -39.26 6.53
N HIS A 152 5.98 -39.05 7.28
CA HIS A 152 5.49 -40.03 8.26
C HIS A 152 4.73 -41.20 7.63
N ILE A 153 4.09 -41.02 6.49
CA ILE A 153 3.33 -42.10 5.82
C ILE A 153 4.27 -43.08 5.09
N ILE A 154 5.42 -42.63 4.57
CA ILE A 154 6.38 -43.47 3.84
C ILE A 154 6.98 -44.61 4.67
N PRO A 155 7.36 -44.46 5.97
CA PRO A 155 7.87 -45.56 6.74
C PRO A 155 6.83 -46.65 7.07
N PHE A 156 5.54 -46.33 7.04
CA PHE A 156 4.46 -47.32 7.32
C PHE A 156 4.10 -48.19 6.11
N MET A 157 4.53 -47.86 4.90
CA MET A 157 4.27 -48.65 3.70
C MET A 157 5.37 -49.65 3.36
N HIS A 158 6.47 -49.71 4.12
CA HIS A 158 7.58 -50.62 3.97
C HIS A 158 7.70 -51.68 5.08
N LEU A 159 6.66 -51.84 5.90
CA LEU A 159 6.48 -52.95 6.85
C LEU A 159 5.30 -53.81 6.37
#